data_9170b0f33bd0ccb09b21317e46c0be43
#
_entry.id   9170b0f33bd0ccb09b21317e46c0be43
#
_cell.length_a   1.000
_cell.length_b   1.000
_cell.length_c   1.000
_cell.angle_alpha   90.00
_cell.angle_beta   90.00
_cell.angle_gamma   90.00
#
_symmetry.space_group_name_H-M   'P 1'
#
loop_
_entity.id
_entity.type
_entity.pdbx_description
1 polymer ?
#
loop_
_entity_poly.entity_id
_entity_poly.type
_entity_poly.pdbx_seq_one_letter_code
_entity_poly.pdbx_strand_id
1 'polypeptide(L)'
;MTKQDFIDSVNEVGALTPSEKLIVRYCIQNFPMLPFAKMDELCKNIGVGKATLGRFLNRLGFTGFIQFKKFVSQDLVQELSTPIERVYSADSTHPKQGFVNQHFEEVMGNMEETYSTLSLPDVERAVDYLLTPKGKLYIMGSASAEALSNYFYLLARYLRKDVVLLKADASTLPHQLVDVDENDTLLAISYHRFSNITVRCVRWFHQHGGKIITLTDQQVNPFVSYSDIEFCVASHSESIFNNRTSGFSLIELLIKGMSSNAEKDQRFSRIENTFKEFEIFNNK
;
A
#
# COMPACT_ATOMS: atom_id res chain seq x y z
N MET A 1 8.59 1.82 -19.95
CA MET A 1 7.93 2.89 -20.77
C MET A 1 7.13 3.76 -19.81
N THR A 2 7.51 4.99 -19.67
CA THR A 2 6.80 5.98 -18.87
C THR A 2 5.50 6.42 -19.56
N LYS A 3 4.61 7.09 -18.84
CA LYS A 3 3.41 7.70 -19.42
C LYS A 3 3.77 8.70 -20.52
N GLN A 4 4.89 9.42 -20.35
CA GLN A 4 5.36 10.39 -21.33
C GLN A 4 5.85 9.68 -22.62
N ASP A 5 6.63 8.61 -22.49
CA ASP A 5 7.07 7.81 -23.65
C ASP A 5 5.89 7.25 -24.46
N PHE A 6 4.81 6.85 -23.74
CA PHE A 6 3.58 6.41 -24.42
C PHE A 6 2.92 7.56 -25.21
N ILE A 7 2.83 8.75 -24.60
CA ILE A 7 2.30 9.94 -25.27
C ILE A 7 3.14 10.30 -26.51
N ASP A 8 4.46 10.25 -26.38
CA ASP A 8 5.38 10.55 -27.47
C ASP A 8 5.25 9.54 -28.61
N SER A 9 5.16 8.24 -28.30
CA SER A 9 4.89 7.19 -29.29
C SER A 9 3.53 7.38 -30.00
N VAL A 10 2.52 7.85 -29.30
CA VAL A 10 1.21 8.17 -29.90
C VAL A 10 1.31 9.37 -30.84
N ASN A 11 2.10 10.39 -30.48
CA ASN A 11 2.29 11.57 -31.33
C ASN A 11 3.05 11.24 -32.64
N GLU A 12 3.97 10.28 -32.59
CA GLU A 12 4.72 9.81 -33.77
C GLU A 12 3.84 9.07 -34.81
N VAL A 13 2.77 8.44 -34.36
CA VAL A 13 1.88 7.65 -35.24
C VAL A 13 1.02 8.54 -36.19
N GLY A 14 0.88 9.83 -35.86
CA GLY A 14 0.10 10.78 -36.66
C GLY A 14 -1.41 10.73 -36.42
N ALA A 15 -2.24 10.94 -37.43
CA ALA A 15 -3.70 11.07 -37.26
C ALA A 15 -4.34 9.81 -36.64
N LEU A 16 -5.10 9.99 -35.57
CA LEU A 16 -5.81 8.93 -34.84
C LEU A 16 -7.27 8.86 -35.29
N THR A 17 -7.77 7.65 -35.49
CA THR A 17 -9.21 7.38 -35.70
C THR A 17 -10.00 7.65 -34.39
N PRO A 18 -11.35 7.80 -34.48
CA PRO A 18 -12.18 8.00 -33.31
C PRO A 18 -11.98 6.91 -32.23
N SER A 19 -11.89 5.65 -32.64
CA SER A 19 -11.66 4.52 -31.70
C SER A 19 -10.27 4.57 -31.07
N GLU A 20 -9.24 4.95 -31.80
CA GLU A 20 -7.88 5.10 -31.28
C GLU A 20 -7.78 6.25 -30.29
N LYS A 21 -8.50 7.36 -30.52
CA LYS A 21 -8.60 8.46 -29.53
C LYS A 21 -9.21 8.00 -28.22
N LEU A 22 -10.21 7.12 -28.24
CA LEU A 22 -10.79 6.53 -27.03
C LEU A 22 -9.77 5.64 -26.31
N ILE A 23 -9.03 4.81 -27.04
CA ILE A 23 -7.98 3.96 -26.48
C ILE A 23 -6.90 4.82 -25.82
N VAL A 24 -6.38 5.82 -26.53
CA VAL A 24 -5.34 6.73 -26.02
C VAL A 24 -5.80 7.44 -24.76
N ARG A 25 -7.00 8.04 -24.79
CA ARG A 25 -7.58 8.75 -23.64
C ARG A 25 -7.68 7.85 -22.43
N TYR A 26 -8.22 6.65 -22.61
CA TYR A 26 -8.34 5.68 -21.52
C TYR A 26 -6.98 5.27 -20.98
N CYS A 27 -6.02 4.93 -21.86
CA CYS A 27 -4.67 4.55 -21.48
C CYS A 27 -3.96 5.67 -20.69
N ILE A 28 -4.07 6.92 -21.11
CA ILE A 28 -3.47 8.07 -20.41
C ILE A 28 -4.11 8.27 -19.02
N GLN A 29 -5.43 8.15 -18.93
CA GLN A 29 -6.16 8.32 -17.66
C GLN A 29 -5.90 7.19 -16.67
N ASN A 30 -5.67 5.98 -17.18
CA ASN A 30 -5.51 4.78 -16.37
C ASN A 30 -4.12 4.13 -16.52
N PHE A 31 -3.10 4.92 -16.88
CA PHE A 31 -1.79 4.42 -17.25
C PHE A 31 -1.19 3.49 -16.19
N PRO A 32 -1.25 3.80 -14.87
CA PRO A 32 -0.74 2.94 -13.81
C PRO A 32 -1.47 1.59 -13.70
N MET A 33 -2.73 1.49 -14.20
CA MET A 33 -3.52 0.27 -14.14
C MET A 33 -3.29 -0.68 -15.32
N LEU A 34 -2.70 -0.18 -16.40
CA LEU A 34 -2.50 -0.95 -17.64
C LEU A 34 -1.69 -2.24 -17.44
N PRO A 35 -0.66 -2.29 -16.58
CA PRO A 35 0.06 -3.52 -16.28
C PRO A 35 -0.81 -4.65 -15.72
N PHE A 36 -1.89 -4.33 -15.04
CA PHE A 36 -2.79 -5.29 -14.39
C PHE A 36 -4.04 -5.59 -15.21
N ALA A 37 -4.31 -4.80 -16.26
CA ALA A 37 -5.51 -4.94 -17.05
C ALA A 37 -5.54 -6.28 -17.81
N LYS A 38 -6.73 -6.88 -17.89
CA LYS A 38 -7.02 -7.97 -18.83
C LYS A 38 -7.55 -7.37 -20.13
N MET A 39 -7.18 -7.97 -21.25
CA MET A 39 -7.59 -7.46 -22.57
C MET A 39 -9.11 -7.30 -22.70
N ASP A 40 -9.86 -8.25 -22.14
CA ASP A 40 -11.33 -8.25 -22.21
C ASP A 40 -11.95 -7.11 -21.39
N GLU A 41 -11.43 -6.88 -20.18
CA GLU A 41 -11.86 -5.79 -19.30
C GLU A 41 -11.50 -4.44 -19.90
N LEU A 42 -10.28 -4.33 -20.44
CA LEU A 42 -9.81 -3.10 -21.09
C LEU A 42 -10.69 -2.75 -22.30
N CYS A 43 -10.93 -3.70 -23.18
CA CYS A 43 -11.79 -3.51 -24.35
C CYS A 43 -13.22 -3.11 -23.95
N LYS A 44 -13.78 -3.75 -22.93
CA LYS A 44 -15.11 -3.43 -22.38
C LYS A 44 -15.17 -2.01 -21.82
N ASN A 45 -14.17 -1.60 -21.04
CA ASN A 45 -14.11 -0.28 -20.41
C ASN A 45 -13.91 0.85 -21.41
N ILE A 46 -13.15 0.61 -22.47
CA ILE A 46 -12.94 1.59 -23.58
C ILE A 46 -14.13 1.62 -24.53
N GLY A 47 -14.88 0.53 -24.67
CA GLY A 47 -15.94 0.39 -25.66
C GLY A 47 -15.42 0.04 -27.07
N VAL A 48 -14.32 -0.73 -27.18
CA VAL A 48 -13.72 -1.13 -28.47
C VAL A 48 -13.54 -2.65 -28.54
N GLY A 49 -13.48 -3.18 -29.78
CA GLY A 49 -13.20 -4.60 -30.00
C GLY A 49 -11.72 -4.95 -29.82
N LYS A 50 -11.41 -6.21 -29.47
CA LYS A 50 -10.04 -6.74 -29.32
C LYS A 50 -9.19 -6.51 -30.60
N ALA A 51 -9.79 -6.71 -31.75
CA ALA A 51 -9.11 -6.49 -33.05
C ALA A 51 -8.72 -5.02 -33.29
N THR A 52 -9.52 -4.08 -32.78
CA THR A 52 -9.25 -2.64 -32.90
C THR A 52 -8.10 -2.27 -31.94
N LEU A 53 -8.15 -2.73 -30.69
CA LEU A 53 -7.07 -2.53 -29.74
C LEU A 53 -5.75 -3.15 -30.23
N GLY A 54 -5.80 -4.40 -30.73
CA GLY A 54 -4.62 -5.09 -31.26
C GLY A 54 -3.98 -4.36 -32.44
N ARG A 55 -4.79 -3.90 -33.40
CA ARG A 55 -4.29 -3.11 -34.56
C ARG A 55 -3.65 -1.79 -34.12
N PHE A 56 -4.25 -1.11 -33.16
CA PHE A 56 -3.69 0.14 -32.64
C PHE A 56 -2.34 -0.10 -31.93
N LEU A 57 -2.25 -1.14 -31.11
CA LEU A 57 -0.99 -1.51 -30.46
C LEU A 57 0.11 -1.88 -31.47
N ASN A 58 -0.25 -2.61 -32.53
CA ASN A 58 0.69 -2.91 -33.63
C ASN A 58 1.17 -1.64 -34.34
N ARG A 59 0.29 -0.67 -34.51
CA ARG A 59 0.60 0.63 -35.10
C ARG A 59 1.56 1.45 -34.20
N LEU A 60 1.51 1.25 -32.88
CA LEU A 60 2.47 1.80 -31.92
C LEU A 60 3.78 0.99 -31.82
N GLY A 61 3.95 -0.05 -32.67
CA GLY A 61 5.17 -0.87 -32.71
C GLY A 61 5.17 -2.08 -31.77
N PHE A 62 4.05 -2.38 -31.08
CA PHE A 62 3.96 -3.56 -30.24
C PHE A 62 3.46 -4.78 -31.01
N THR A 63 4.02 -5.95 -30.77
CA THR A 63 3.57 -7.21 -31.42
C THR A 63 2.23 -7.71 -30.85
N GLY A 64 1.66 -7.03 -29.86
CA GLY A 64 0.37 -7.32 -29.25
C GLY A 64 0.25 -6.84 -27.81
N PHE A 65 -0.89 -7.14 -27.20
CA PHE A 65 -1.25 -6.65 -25.86
C PHE A 65 -0.29 -7.14 -24.76
N ILE A 66 0.24 -8.36 -24.88
CA ILE A 66 1.20 -8.90 -23.90
C ILE A 66 2.51 -8.11 -23.94
N GLN A 67 3.01 -7.80 -25.13
CA GLN A 67 4.23 -7.00 -25.28
C GLN A 67 3.98 -5.57 -24.76
N PHE A 68 2.87 -4.96 -25.13
CA PHE A 68 2.48 -3.64 -24.63
C PHE A 68 2.45 -3.62 -23.08
N LYS A 69 1.78 -4.59 -22.46
CA LYS A 69 1.78 -4.74 -21.00
C LYS A 69 3.19 -4.84 -20.42
N LYS A 70 4.05 -5.64 -21.03
CA LYS A 70 5.44 -5.79 -20.60
C LYS A 70 6.19 -4.45 -20.68
N PHE A 71 5.99 -3.68 -21.71
CA PHE A 71 6.63 -2.37 -21.89
C PHE A 71 6.12 -1.33 -20.89
N VAL A 72 4.82 -1.26 -20.68
CA VAL A 72 4.21 -0.36 -19.67
C VAL A 72 4.59 -0.78 -18.25
N SER A 73 4.87 -2.07 -18.05
CA SER A 73 5.29 -2.62 -16.75
C SER A 73 6.78 -2.41 -16.47
N GLN A 74 7.62 -2.00 -17.42
CA GLN A 74 9.06 -1.98 -17.25
C GLN A 74 9.52 -1.06 -16.10
N ASP A 75 8.89 0.07 -15.91
CA ASP A 75 9.19 0.95 -14.77
C ASP A 75 8.61 0.38 -13.46
N LEU A 76 7.41 -0.22 -13.52
CA LEU A 76 6.82 -0.95 -12.41
C LEU A 76 7.56 -2.25 -12.06
N VAL A 77 8.21 -2.91 -13.03
CA VAL A 77 8.95 -4.15 -12.79
C VAL A 77 10.18 -3.92 -11.93
N GLN A 78 10.82 -2.75 -11.98
CA GLN A 78 11.87 -2.41 -11.04
C GLN A 78 11.31 -2.22 -9.62
N GLU A 79 10.12 -1.62 -9.48
CA GLU A 79 9.46 -1.45 -8.18
C GLU A 79 8.78 -2.74 -7.68
N LEU A 80 8.27 -3.58 -8.57
CA LEU A 80 7.56 -4.83 -8.26
C LEU A 80 8.46 -6.08 -8.32
N SER A 81 9.77 -5.93 -8.61
CA SER A 81 10.69 -7.06 -8.67
C SER A 81 10.77 -7.79 -7.33
N THR A 82 10.74 -9.11 -7.40
CA THR A 82 10.97 -9.94 -6.22
C THR A 82 12.43 -9.76 -5.73
N PRO A 83 12.71 -9.98 -4.44
CA PRO A 83 14.09 -9.93 -3.95
C PRO A 83 15.04 -10.80 -4.76
N ILE A 84 14.58 -11.95 -5.23
CA ILE A 84 15.41 -12.85 -6.06
C ILE A 84 15.71 -12.26 -7.44
N GLU A 85 14.74 -11.60 -8.08
CA GLU A 85 14.95 -10.92 -9.36
C GLU A 85 15.93 -9.76 -9.21
N ARG A 86 15.86 -9.02 -8.10
CA ARG A 86 16.82 -7.96 -7.78
C ARG A 86 18.24 -8.51 -7.55
N VAL A 87 18.37 -9.65 -6.88
CA VAL A 87 19.68 -10.33 -6.73
C VAL A 87 20.28 -10.68 -8.09
N TYR A 88 19.47 -11.18 -9.03
CA TYR A 88 19.97 -11.55 -10.37
C TYR A 88 20.20 -10.35 -11.30
N SER A 89 19.55 -9.22 -11.06
CA SER A 89 19.75 -7.99 -11.83
C SER A 89 20.87 -7.10 -11.28
N ALA A 90 21.31 -7.33 -10.04
CA ALA A 90 22.38 -6.58 -9.43
C ALA A 90 23.76 -7.03 -9.96
N ASP A 91 24.50 -6.13 -10.58
CA ASP A 91 25.84 -6.36 -11.16
C ASP A 91 26.94 -6.64 -10.11
N SER A 92 26.64 -6.53 -8.81
CA SER A 92 27.60 -6.85 -7.75
C SER A 92 26.93 -7.09 -6.40
N THR A 93 27.29 -8.20 -5.76
CA THR A 93 26.87 -8.62 -4.41
C THR A 93 27.62 -7.91 -3.26
N HIS A 94 28.49 -6.96 -3.58
CA HIS A 94 29.26 -6.22 -2.56
C HIS A 94 28.69 -4.83 -2.34
N PRO A 95 28.58 -4.36 -1.08
CA PRO A 95 28.22 -2.98 -0.79
C PRO A 95 29.20 -2.06 -1.53
N LYS A 96 28.69 -1.19 -2.40
CA LYS A 96 29.52 -0.16 -3.04
C LYS A 96 30.10 0.74 -1.97
N GLN A 97 31.30 1.27 -2.20
CA GLN A 97 31.88 2.30 -1.35
C GLN A 97 30.86 3.46 -1.24
N GLY A 98 30.49 3.86 -0.02
CA GLY A 98 29.48 4.92 0.21
C GLY A 98 28.05 4.43 0.50
N PHE A 99 27.79 3.12 0.63
CA PHE A 99 26.45 2.59 0.89
C PHE A 99 25.76 3.21 2.14
N VAL A 100 26.57 3.68 3.11
CA VAL A 100 26.03 4.35 4.31
C VAL A 100 25.35 5.67 3.93
N ASN A 101 26.05 6.53 3.18
CA ASN A 101 25.49 7.82 2.75
C ASN A 101 24.29 7.59 1.83
N GLN A 102 24.40 6.68 0.88
CA GLN A 102 23.33 6.30 -0.03
C GLN A 102 22.08 5.85 0.73
N HIS A 103 22.22 5.01 1.76
CA HIS A 103 21.10 4.58 2.59
C HIS A 103 20.37 5.76 3.25
N PHE A 104 21.10 6.70 3.82
CA PHE A 104 20.46 7.86 4.47
C PHE A 104 19.87 8.84 3.45
N GLU A 105 20.47 9.00 2.27
CA GLU A 105 19.89 9.77 1.17
C GLU A 105 18.56 9.17 0.69
N GLU A 106 18.52 7.86 0.48
CA GLU A 106 17.28 7.14 0.15
C GLU A 106 16.20 7.31 1.23
N VAL A 107 16.57 7.17 2.51
CA VAL A 107 15.64 7.35 3.63
C VAL A 107 15.08 8.77 3.66
N MET A 108 15.93 9.79 3.54
CA MET A 108 15.48 11.19 3.53
C MET A 108 14.59 11.49 2.32
N GLY A 109 14.96 11.02 1.13
CA GLY A 109 14.14 11.16 -0.08
C GLY A 109 12.77 10.52 0.05
N ASN A 110 12.71 9.28 0.55
CA ASN A 110 11.44 8.59 0.80
C ASN A 110 10.56 9.32 1.83
N MET A 111 11.17 9.91 2.86
CA MET A 111 10.45 10.69 3.87
C MET A 111 9.88 11.98 3.29
N GLU A 112 10.67 12.70 2.48
CA GLU A 112 10.25 13.93 1.83
C GLU A 112 9.11 13.68 0.83
N GLU A 113 9.24 12.64 0.00
CA GLU A 113 8.20 12.22 -0.94
C GLU A 113 6.91 11.85 -0.20
N THR A 114 7.00 11.02 0.84
CA THR A 114 5.85 10.62 1.65
C THR A 114 5.17 11.84 2.27
N TYR A 115 5.93 12.77 2.84
CA TYR A 115 5.40 13.98 3.44
C TYR A 115 4.70 14.87 2.40
N SER A 116 5.27 15.01 1.20
CA SER A 116 4.72 15.86 0.14
C SER A 116 3.35 15.40 -0.38
N THR A 117 3.06 14.10 -0.25
CA THR A 117 1.79 13.49 -0.71
C THR A 117 0.78 13.28 0.42
N LEU A 118 1.18 13.53 1.67
CA LEU A 118 0.33 13.26 2.84
C LEU A 118 -0.80 14.29 2.96
N SER A 119 -2.03 13.78 3.03
CA SER A 119 -3.23 14.58 3.24
C SER A 119 -3.49 14.78 4.74
N LEU A 120 -3.38 16.00 5.24
CA LEU A 120 -3.69 16.32 6.64
C LEU A 120 -5.13 15.93 7.04
N PRO A 121 -6.18 16.23 6.24
CA PRO A 121 -7.54 15.78 6.57
C PRO A 121 -7.68 14.27 6.68
N ASP A 122 -6.93 13.50 5.86
CA ASP A 122 -6.96 12.04 5.93
C ASP A 122 -6.25 11.52 7.18
N VAL A 123 -5.17 12.17 7.62
CA VAL A 123 -4.51 11.84 8.89
C VAL A 123 -5.46 12.08 10.07
N GLU A 124 -6.12 13.23 10.13
CA GLU A 124 -7.08 13.56 11.18
C GLU A 124 -8.24 12.55 11.19
N ARG A 125 -8.84 12.27 10.04
CA ARG A 125 -9.92 11.29 9.90
C ARG A 125 -9.47 9.87 10.27
N ALA A 126 -8.24 9.49 9.94
CA ALA A 126 -7.69 8.20 10.34
C ALA A 126 -7.54 8.11 11.86
N VAL A 127 -7.05 9.15 12.52
CA VAL A 127 -6.97 9.20 13.99
C VAL A 127 -8.35 9.05 14.62
N ASP A 128 -9.39 9.70 14.09
CA ASP A 128 -10.77 9.57 14.56
C ASP A 128 -11.27 8.12 14.41
N TYR A 129 -10.99 7.46 13.27
CA TYR A 129 -11.35 6.06 13.08
C TYR A 129 -10.60 5.12 14.04
N LEU A 130 -9.32 5.37 14.24
CA LEU A 130 -8.48 4.58 15.15
C LEU A 130 -8.88 4.74 16.63
N LEU A 131 -9.46 5.87 17.02
CA LEU A 131 -9.94 6.17 18.35
C LEU A 131 -11.46 5.90 18.55
N THR A 132 -12.18 5.46 17.52
CA THR A 132 -13.63 5.18 17.63
C THR A 132 -13.91 4.34 18.89
N PRO A 133 -14.75 4.82 19.83
CA PRO A 133 -14.93 4.17 21.14
C PRO A 133 -15.75 2.89 21.07
N LYS A 134 -16.57 2.74 20.03
CA LYS A 134 -17.37 1.55 19.76
C LYS A 134 -16.64 0.65 18.77
N GLY A 135 -16.80 -0.65 18.93
CA GLY A 135 -16.19 -1.65 18.07
C GLY A 135 -14.71 -1.93 18.40
N LYS A 136 -14.11 -2.82 17.65
CA LYS A 136 -12.72 -3.25 17.79
C LYS A 136 -11.85 -2.57 16.75
N LEU A 137 -10.58 -2.38 17.08
CA LEU A 137 -9.55 -2.00 16.13
C LEU A 137 -8.77 -3.23 15.72
N TYR A 138 -8.94 -3.64 14.50
CA TYR A 138 -8.19 -4.74 13.90
C TYR A 138 -6.97 -4.18 13.14
N ILE A 139 -5.85 -4.84 13.32
CA ILE A 139 -4.59 -4.46 12.68
C ILE A 139 -4.06 -5.67 11.94
N MET A 140 -3.68 -5.50 10.70
CA MET A 140 -3.16 -6.58 9.87
C MET A 140 -1.98 -6.14 9.03
N GLY A 141 -0.96 -6.99 8.98
CA GLY A 141 0.14 -6.92 8.05
C GLY A 141 0.69 -8.32 7.79
N SER A 142 1.17 -8.57 6.59
CA SER A 142 1.76 -9.86 6.19
C SER A 142 3.22 -9.69 5.78
N ALA A 143 4.05 -10.71 5.95
CA ALA A 143 5.49 -10.69 5.67
C ALA A 143 6.19 -9.52 6.40
N SER A 144 6.97 -8.68 5.71
CA SER A 144 7.67 -7.56 6.34
C SER A 144 6.72 -6.50 6.93
N ALA A 145 5.49 -6.40 6.44
CA ALA A 145 4.48 -5.51 7.01
C ALA A 145 3.97 -5.99 8.39
N GLU A 146 4.20 -7.25 8.75
CA GLU A 146 3.87 -7.74 10.10
C GLU A 146 4.65 -7.00 11.19
N ALA A 147 5.88 -6.57 10.91
CA ALA A 147 6.66 -5.77 11.86
C ALA A 147 5.98 -4.43 12.16
N LEU A 148 5.47 -3.75 11.13
CA LEU A 148 4.78 -2.47 11.27
C LEU A 148 3.44 -2.64 12.01
N SER A 149 2.67 -3.65 11.63
CA SER A 149 1.38 -3.94 12.29
C SER A 149 1.54 -4.31 13.76
N ASN A 150 2.57 -5.10 14.09
CA ASN A 150 2.86 -5.46 15.47
C ASN A 150 3.33 -4.26 16.30
N TYR A 151 4.18 -3.40 15.72
CA TYR A 151 4.63 -2.17 16.37
C TYR A 151 3.46 -1.25 16.69
N PHE A 152 2.60 -0.98 15.71
CA PHE A 152 1.39 -0.20 15.92
C PHE A 152 0.48 -0.83 16.99
N TYR A 153 0.26 -2.14 16.93
CA TYR A 153 -0.56 -2.89 17.88
C TYR A 153 -0.09 -2.70 19.32
N LEU A 154 1.21 -2.82 19.56
CA LEU A 154 1.79 -2.67 20.89
C LEU A 154 1.53 -1.28 21.49
N LEU A 155 1.67 -0.22 20.68
CA LEU A 155 1.46 1.16 21.13
C LEU A 155 -0.03 1.51 21.24
N ALA A 156 -0.86 1.10 20.28
CA ALA A 156 -2.30 1.38 20.29
C ALA A 156 -3.01 0.81 21.52
N ARG A 157 -2.51 -0.29 22.08
CA ARG A 157 -3.05 -0.90 23.31
C ARG A 157 -2.92 -0.01 24.55
N TYR A 158 -2.00 0.93 24.58
CA TYR A 158 -1.95 1.96 25.62
C TYR A 158 -3.09 2.96 25.48
N LEU A 159 -3.52 3.25 24.24
CA LEU A 159 -4.40 4.35 23.89
C LEU A 159 -5.88 3.95 23.84
N ARG A 160 -6.18 2.67 23.60
CA ARG A 160 -7.57 2.17 23.55
C ARG A 160 -7.68 0.70 23.96
N LYS A 161 -8.91 0.28 24.27
CA LYS A 161 -9.30 -1.13 24.46
C LYS A 161 -9.57 -1.80 23.10
N ASP A 162 -9.77 -3.09 23.16
CA ASP A 162 -10.32 -3.89 22.05
C ASP A 162 -9.49 -3.74 20.76
N VAL A 163 -8.16 -3.81 20.90
CA VAL A 163 -7.21 -3.84 19.79
C VAL A 163 -6.84 -5.29 19.50
N VAL A 164 -7.04 -5.71 18.26
CA VAL A 164 -6.84 -7.08 17.79
C VAL A 164 -5.76 -7.10 16.69
N LEU A 165 -4.70 -7.85 16.91
CA LEU A 165 -3.70 -8.12 15.87
C LEU A 165 -4.10 -9.38 15.10
N LEU A 166 -4.55 -9.21 13.86
CA LEU A 166 -4.87 -10.33 12.98
C LEU A 166 -3.60 -11.01 12.50
N LYS A 167 -3.53 -12.31 12.66
CA LYS A 167 -2.46 -13.13 12.11
C LYS A 167 -2.90 -13.74 10.78
N ALA A 168 -1.99 -13.81 9.82
CA ALA A 168 -2.24 -14.39 8.50
C ALA A 168 -2.33 -15.94 8.53
N ASP A 169 -2.89 -16.50 9.59
CA ASP A 169 -3.16 -17.93 9.71
C ASP A 169 -4.55 -18.23 9.14
N ALA A 170 -4.58 -18.89 7.99
CA ALA A 170 -5.81 -19.16 7.25
C ALA A 170 -6.81 -20.04 8.03
N SER A 171 -6.35 -20.83 9.00
CA SER A 171 -7.21 -21.73 9.79
C SER A 171 -7.92 -21.02 10.94
N THR A 172 -7.27 -20.02 11.56
CA THR A 172 -7.80 -19.30 12.73
C THR A 172 -8.39 -17.93 12.39
N LEU A 173 -8.02 -17.35 11.26
CA LEU A 173 -8.48 -16.05 10.83
C LEU A 173 -10.02 -15.93 10.72
N PRO A 174 -10.77 -16.91 10.19
CA PRO A 174 -12.23 -16.82 10.13
C PRO A 174 -12.89 -16.64 11.50
N HIS A 175 -12.35 -17.27 12.55
CA HIS A 175 -12.87 -17.11 13.92
C HIS A 175 -12.70 -15.70 14.48
N GLN A 176 -11.69 -14.95 13.98
CA GLN A 176 -11.45 -13.58 14.40
C GLN A 176 -12.31 -12.57 13.62
N LEU A 177 -12.80 -12.97 12.44
CA LEU A 177 -13.51 -12.10 11.51
C LEU A 177 -15.03 -12.27 11.51
N VAL A 178 -15.55 -13.35 12.11
CA VAL A 178 -16.97 -13.71 12.02
C VAL A 178 -17.91 -12.66 12.62
N ASP A 179 -17.46 -11.93 13.64
CA ASP A 179 -18.24 -10.92 14.36
C ASP A 179 -17.93 -9.46 13.91
N VAL A 180 -17.24 -9.28 12.78
CA VAL A 180 -16.93 -7.92 12.25
C VAL A 180 -18.22 -7.23 11.82
N ASP A 181 -18.38 -5.98 12.27
CA ASP A 181 -19.52 -5.13 11.94
C ASP A 181 -19.11 -3.68 11.56
N GLU A 182 -20.12 -2.82 11.35
CA GLU A 182 -19.94 -1.42 10.94
C GLU A 182 -19.27 -0.53 11.99
N ASN A 183 -19.15 -0.97 13.24
CA ASN A 183 -18.46 -0.22 14.30
C ASN A 183 -16.96 -0.51 14.32
N ASP A 184 -16.52 -1.56 13.65
CA ASP A 184 -15.14 -2.00 13.65
C ASP A 184 -14.26 -1.21 12.68
N THR A 185 -12.99 -1.09 13.01
CA THR A 185 -11.99 -0.43 12.15
C THR A 185 -10.88 -1.40 11.83
N LEU A 186 -10.47 -1.45 10.56
CA LEU A 186 -9.29 -2.18 10.10
C LEU A 186 -8.18 -1.22 9.70
N LEU A 187 -6.99 -1.39 10.26
CA LEU A 187 -5.73 -0.88 9.71
C LEU A 187 -5.01 -2.02 9.00
N ALA A 188 -5.00 -1.99 7.67
CA ALA A 188 -4.33 -2.99 6.84
C ALA A 188 -3.05 -2.42 6.24
N ILE A 189 -1.91 -3.09 6.48
CA ILE A 189 -0.60 -2.70 5.99
C ILE A 189 -0.13 -3.73 4.98
N SER A 190 0.08 -3.32 3.74
CA SER A 190 0.53 -4.22 2.68
C SER A 190 1.30 -3.46 1.61
N TYR A 191 2.50 -3.91 1.33
CA TYR A 191 3.39 -3.34 0.33
C TYR A 191 3.25 -4.06 -1.03
N HIS A 192 3.96 -3.61 -2.04
CA HIS A 192 3.88 -3.97 -3.46
C HIS A 192 3.64 -5.46 -3.80
N ARG A 193 3.97 -6.41 -2.93
CA ARG A 193 3.63 -7.83 -3.08
C ARG A 193 2.39 -8.17 -2.26
N PHE A 194 1.29 -7.51 -2.58
CA PHE A 194 0.03 -7.59 -1.84
C PHE A 194 -0.37 -9.02 -1.46
N SER A 195 -0.45 -9.29 -0.16
CA SER A 195 -0.89 -10.58 0.35
C SER A 195 -2.37 -10.81 0.02
N ASN A 196 -2.68 -11.94 -0.59
CA ASN A 196 -4.07 -12.32 -0.88
C ASN A 196 -4.93 -12.38 0.40
N ILE A 197 -4.35 -12.74 1.53
CA ILE A 197 -5.07 -12.78 2.82
C ILE A 197 -5.44 -11.36 3.24
N THR A 198 -4.51 -10.41 3.17
CA THR A 198 -4.77 -9.01 3.49
C THR A 198 -5.86 -8.42 2.57
N VAL A 199 -5.79 -8.70 1.26
CA VAL A 199 -6.82 -8.25 0.30
C VAL A 199 -8.20 -8.82 0.64
N ARG A 200 -8.27 -10.10 1.02
CA ARG A 200 -9.53 -10.73 1.44
C ARG A 200 -10.08 -10.13 2.73
N CYS A 201 -9.22 -9.83 3.71
CA CYS A 201 -9.65 -9.17 4.94
C CYS A 201 -10.21 -7.77 4.67
N VAL A 202 -9.54 -6.96 3.84
CA VAL A 202 -10.03 -5.63 3.45
C VAL A 202 -11.41 -5.73 2.81
N ARG A 203 -11.62 -6.67 1.88
CA ARG A 203 -12.93 -6.91 1.26
C ARG A 203 -13.98 -7.36 2.26
N TRP A 204 -13.60 -8.20 3.22
CA TRP A 204 -14.51 -8.68 4.27
C TRP A 204 -15.02 -7.50 5.12
N PHE A 205 -14.13 -6.63 5.59
CA PHE A 205 -14.51 -5.43 6.34
C PHE A 205 -15.42 -4.51 5.52
N HIS A 206 -15.09 -4.28 4.26
CA HIS A 206 -15.92 -3.49 3.35
C HIS A 206 -17.34 -4.06 3.21
N GLN A 207 -17.47 -5.38 3.06
CA GLN A 207 -18.76 -6.05 2.93
C GLN A 207 -19.62 -5.99 4.21
N HIS A 208 -18.99 -5.81 5.38
CA HIS A 208 -19.67 -5.73 6.68
C HIS A 208 -19.78 -4.29 7.19
N GLY A 209 -19.46 -3.30 6.35
CA GLY A 209 -19.60 -1.88 6.69
C GLY A 209 -18.52 -1.31 7.61
N GLY A 210 -17.51 -2.11 7.96
CA GLY A 210 -16.38 -1.68 8.80
C GLY A 210 -15.53 -0.59 8.13
N LYS A 211 -14.93 0.27 8.94
CA LYS A 211 -14.05 1.35 8.48
C LYS A 211 -12.69 0.79 8.11
N ILE A 212 -12.11 1.28 7.01
CA ILE A 212 -10.89 0.71 6.45
C ILE A 212 -9.85 1.79 6.19
N ILE A 213 -8.71 1.64 6.86
CA ILE A 213 -7.50 2.44 6.62
C ILE A 213 -6.46 1.50 6.02
N THR A 214 -5.89 1.86 4.89
CA THR A 214 -4.81 1.09 4.27
C THR A 214 -3.50 1.88 4.23
N LEU A 215 -2.38 1.19 4.44
CA LEU A 215 -1.03 1.68 4.25
C LEU A 215 -0.34 0.81 3.21
N THR A 216 0.12 1.42 2.14
CA THR A 216 0.79 0.76 1.02
C THR A 216 1.95 1.61 0.48
N ASP A 217 2.77 1.05 -0.39
CA ASP A 217 3.81 1.76 -1.13
C ASP A 217 3.48 1.92 -2.63
N GLN A 218 2.23 1.64 -3.01
CA GLN A 218 1.79 1.71 -4.41
C GLN A 218 0.47 2.46 -4.50
N GLN A 219 0.43 3.51 -5.31
CA GLN A 219 -0.82 4.23 -5.63
C GLN A 219 -1.83 3.33 -6.34
N VAL A 220 -1.33 2.37 -7.12
CA VAL A 220 -2.14 1.37 -7.80
C VAL A 220 -2.08 0.06 -7.04
N ASN A 221 -3.14 -0.22 -6.32
CA ASN A 221 -3.19 -1.35 -5.41
C ASN A 221 -4.60 -1.97 -5.36
N PRO A 222 -4.76 -3.19 -4.83
CA PRO A 222 -6.04 -3.88 -4.79
C PRO A 222 -7.03 -3.33 -3.74
N PHE A 223 -6.68 -2.28 -2.99
CA PHE A 223 -7.48 -1.72 -1.90
C PHE A 223 -8.28 -0.49 -2.29
N VAL A 224 -7.89 0.22 -3.36
CA VAL A 224 -8.46 1.52 -3.80
C VAL A 224 -10.00 1.55 -3.81
N SER A 225 -10.65 0.43 -4.18
CA SER A 225 -12.11 0.36 -4.25
C SER A 225 -12.78 0.02 -2.91
N TYR A 226 -12.02 -0.21 -1.85
CA TYR A 226 -12.52 -0.73 -0.58
C TYR A 226 -12.12 0.12 0.61
N SER A 227 -11.05 0.92 0.49
CA SER A 227 -10.51 1.73 1.57
C SER A 227 -11.27 3.04 1.73
N ASP A 228 -11.56 3.43 2.97
CA ASP A 228 -12.08 4.77 3.29
C ASP A 228 -10.96 5.80 3.31
N ILE A 229 -9.77 5.37 3.75
CA ILE A 229 -8.56 6.18 3.82
C ILE A 229 -7.39 5.33 3.32
N GLU A 230 -6.63 5.90 2.40
CA GLU A 230 -5.44 5.24 1.85
C GLU A 230 -4.21 6.10 2.04
N PHE A 231 -3.19 5.54 2.68
CA PHE A 231 -1.88 6.13 2.78
C PHE A 231 -0.91 5.40 1.85
N CYS A 232 -0.30 6.16 0.95
CA CYS A 232 0.78 5.69 0.09
C CYS A 232 2.09 6.29 0.57
N VAL A 233 3.05 5.44 0.94
CA VAL A 233 4.37 5.85 1.45
C VAL A 233 5.45 5.44 0.47
N ALA A 234 6.43 6.31 0.24
CA ALA A 234 7.58 5.95 -0.57
C ALA A 234 8.44 4.89 0.13
N SER A 235 8.92 3.92 -0.63
CA SER A 235 9.69 2.77 -0.12
C SER A 235 10.90 2.43 -0.99
N HIS A 236 11.36 3.38 -1.80
CA HIS A 236 12.47 3.18 -2.72
C HIS A 236 13.75 2.74 -1.99
N SER A 237 14.48 1.82 -2.59
CA SER A 237 15.82 1.43 -2.20
C SER A 237 16.54 0.74 -3.35
N GLU A 238 17.81 1.04 -3.54
CA GLU A 238 18.70 0.27 -4.43
C GLU A 238 19.09 -1.11 -3.86
N SER A 239 18.70 -1.40 -2.62
CA SER A 239 18.86 -2.70 -1.99
C SER A 239 17.91 -3.74 -2.61
N ILE A 240 18.20 -5.02 -2.37
CA ILE A 240 17.28 -6.12 -2.69
C ILE A 240 15.93 -6.03 -1.96
N PHE A 241 15.88 -5.28 -0.86
CA PHE A 241 14.66 -5.03 -0.09
C PHE A 241 14.29 -3.56 -0.13
N ASN A 242 12.98 -3.29 -0.29
CA ASN A 242 12.46 -1.93 -0.18
C ASN A 242 12.59 -1.40 1.24
N ASN A 243 12.76 -0.08 1.36
CA ASN A 243 12.83 0.61 2.64
C ASN A 243 11.45 0.69 3.32
N ARG A 244 11.41 0.55 4.65
CA ARG A 244 10.16 0.62 5.44
C ARG A 244 10.10 1.83 6.38
N THR A 245 11.11 2.68 6.38
CA THR A 245 11.26 3.80 7.32
C THR A 245 10.09 4.77 7.23
N SER A 246 9.65 5.13 6.03
CA SER A 246 8.49 6.03 5.83
C SER A 246 7.20 5.42 6.38
N GLY A 247 7.01 4.10 6.25
CA GLY A 247 5.87 3.41 6.85
C GLY A 247 5.89 3.44 8.37
N PHE A 248 7.06 3.22 8.99
CA PHE A 248 7.21 3.38 10.44
C PHE A 248 6.96 4.83 10.87
N SER A 249 7.46 5.82 10.13
CA SER A 249 7.21 7.23 10.43
C SER A 249 5.73 7.60 10.37
N LEU A 250 4.98 7.07 9.39
CA LEU A 250 3.54 7.27 9.34
C LEU A 250 2.82 6.60 10.52
N ILE A 251 3.24 5.42 10.93
CA ILE A 251 2.71 4.75 12.11
C ILE A 251 2.95 5.59 13.37
N GLU A 252 4.14 6.13 13.54
CA GLU A 252 4.47 7.05 14.65
C GLU A 252 3.59 8.30 14.62
N LEU A 253 3.34 8.87 13.43
CA LEU A 253 2.44 10.01 13.25
C LEU A 253 1.01 9.67 13.70
N LEU A 254 0.46 8.53 13.30
CA LEU A 254 -0.86 8.09 13.71
C LEU A 254 -0.94 7.86 15.22
N ILE A 255 0.05 7.20 15.82
CA ILE A 255 0.13 7.01 17.27
C ILE A 255 0.24 8.34 18.01
N LYS A 256 1.03 9.29 17.48
CA LYS A 256 1.13 10.65 18.04
C LYS A 256 -0.22 11.37 17.99
N GLY A 257 -0.96 11.28 16.86
CA GLY A 257 -2.31 11.82 16.73
C GLY A 257 -3.28 11.19 17.73
N MET A 258 -3.28 9.87 17.85
CA MET A 258 -4.10 9.14 18.83
C MET A 258 -3.77 9.57 20.27
N SER A 259 -2.50 9.73 20.62
CA SER A 259 -2.09 10.11 21.99
C SER A 259 -2.43 11.55 22.34
N SER A 260 -2.51 12.45 21.36
CA SER A 260 -2.90 13.84 21.56
C SER A 260 -4.41 13.98 21.83
N ASN A 261 -5.21 13.08 21.27
CA ASN A 261 -6.66 13.05 21.36
C ASN A 261 -7.18 12.01 22.37
N ALA A 262 -6.30 11.12 22.86
CA ALA A 262 -6.69 10.16 23.89
C ALA A 262 -7.08 10.92 25.16
N GLU A 263 -8.30 10.68 25.64
CA GLU A 263 -8.65 11.07 27.00
C GLU A 263 -7.59 10.52 27.94
N LYS A 264 -7.16 11.33 28.92
CA LYS A 264 -6.21 10.91 29.98
C LYS A 264 -6.86 9.83 30.83
N ASP A 265 -7.10 8.66 30.21
CA ASP A 265 -7.78 7.55 30.84
C ASP A 265 -6.85 6.92 31.90
N GLN A 266 -7.47 6.44 32.96
CA GLN A 266 -6.85 5.58 33.98
C GLN A 266 -6.14 4.33 33.39
N ARG A 267 -6.30 4.07 32.08
CA ARG A 267 -5.69 2.93 31.39
C ARG A 267 -4.16 2.97 31.44
N PHE A 268 -3.54 4.13 31.15
CA PHE A 268 -2.09 4.29 31.29
C PHE A 268 -1.63 3.94 32.69
N SER A 269 -2.28 4.54 33.71
CA SER A 269 -1.94 4.26 35.12
C SER A 269 -2.12 2.79 35.48
N ARG A 270 -3.16 2.14 34.96
CA ARG A 270 -3.37 0.70 35.19
C ARG A 270 -2.29 -0.15 34.55
N ILE A 271 -1.88 0.15 33.31
CA ILE A 271 -0.80 -0.57 32.63
C ILE A 271 0.52 -0.39 33.39
N GLU A 272 0.87 0.85 33.74
CA GLU A 272 2.09 1.14 34.50
C GLU A 272 2.11 0.46 35.88
N ASN A 273 0.99 0.43 36.57
CA ASN A 273 0.90 -0.29 37.87
C ASN A 273 1.07 -1.80 37.67
N THR A 274 0.51 -2.36 36.58
CA THR A 274 0.70 -3.78 36.25
C THR A 274 2.18 -4.08 35.97
N PHE A 275 2.88 -3.23 35.18
CA PHE A 275 4.32 -3.39 34.97
C PHE A 275 5.12 -3.36 36.23
N LYS A 276 4.77 -2.49 37.21
CA LYS A 276 5.43 -2.43 38.53
C LYS A 276 5.14 -3.68 39.35
N GLU A 277 3.89 -4.14 39.38
CA GLU A 277 3.50 -5.33 40.14
C GLU A 277 4.19 -6.60 39.62
N PHE A 278 4.40 -6.70 38.31
CA PHE A 278 5.11 -7.81 37.68
C PHE A 278 6.64 -7.61 37.62
N GLU A 279 7.16 -6.51 38.17
CA GLU A 279 8.60 -6.17 38.15
C GLU A 279 9.24 -6.29 36.76
N ILE A 280 8.47 -5.93 35.70
CA ILE A 280 8.89 -6.10 34.30
C ILE A 280 10.11 -5.22 33.98
N PHE A 281 10.17 -4.01 34.49
CA PHE A 281 11.26 -3.08 34.25
C PHE A 281 12.10 -2.88 35.52
N ASN A 282 13.42 -2.89 35.37
CA ASN A 282 14.36 -2.66 36.45
C ASN A 282 14.39 -1.15 36.79
N ASN A 283 13.53 -0.72 37.71
CA ASN A 283 13.46 0.66 38.19
C ASN A 283 14.47 0.84 39.35
N LYS A 284 15.79 0.69 39.07
CA LYS A 284 16.85 1.10 40.00
C LYS A 284 17.29 2.51 39.69
#